data_2cb816cd99e3ec4450eddd84a59863b5
#
_entry.id   2cb816cd99e3ec4450eddd84a59863b5
#
_cell.length_a   1.000
_cell.length_b   1.000
_cell.length_c   1.000
_cell.angle_alpha   90.00
_cell.angle_beta   90.00
_cell.angle_gamma   90.00
#
_symmetry.space_group_name_H-M   'P 1'
#
loop_
_entity.id
_entity.type
_entity.pdbx_description
1 polymer ?
#
loop_
_entity_poly.entity_id
_entity_poly.type
_entity_poly.pdbx_seq_one_letter_code
_entity_poly.pdbx_strand_id
1 'polypeptide(L)'
;MNGILWHVKFVSPHSDWLVDRTGTLTVATTDPATSTVYLSDSLEGEFLLHVLIHELGHCILASYSLLDDIHRMVYPEYWIEMEEWICNFIANYGWQIFTDAYEILGYDALDILPYELERLIS
;
A
#
# COMPACT_ATOMS: atom_id res chain seq x y z
N MET A 1 11.63 1.27 3.80
CA MET A 1 10.98 -0.02 4.10
C MET A 1 11.94 -1.15 3.77
N ASN A 2 12.27 -1.93 4.72
CA ASN A 2 13.21 -3.06 4.52
C ASN A 2 14.51 -2.66 3.80
N GLY A 3 15.11 -1.54 4.18
CA GLY A 3 16.32 -1.00 3.57
C GLY A 3 16.12 -0.28 2.24
N ILE A 4 14.92 -0.25 1.70
CA ILE A 4 14.60 0.44 0.45
C ILE A 4 14.10 1.86 0.78
N LEU A 5 14.73 2.86 0.16
CA LEU A 5 14.29 4.25 0.27
C LEU A 5 13.26 4.54 -0.83
N TRP A 6 12.05 4.83 -0.42
CA TRP A 6 10.98 5.22 -1.32
C TRP A 6 10.88 6.73 -1.45
N HIS A 7 10.61 7.20 -2.66
CA HIS A 7 10.39 8.61 -2.96
C HIS A 7 8.91 8.84 -3.27
N VAL A 8 8.37 9.96 -2.83
CA VAL A 8 7.01 10.39 -3.17
C VAL A 8 7.10 11.67 -3.98
N LYS A 9 6.51 11.66 -5.16
CA LYS A 9 6.53 12.81 -6.08
C LYS A 9 5.11 13.22 -6.45
N PHE A 10 4.82 14.50 -6.29
CA PHE A 10 3.58 15.08 -6.78
C PHE A 10 3.78 15.55 -8.21
N VAL A 11 2.87 15.17 -9.10
CA VAL A 11 2.95 15.47 -10.54
C VAL A 11 1.63 16.02 -11.04
N SER A 12 1.65 16.63 -12.24
CA SER A 12 0.43 17.10 -12.90
C SER A 12 -0.59 15.96 -13.07
N PRO A 13 -1.91 16.26 -12.93
CA PRO A 13 -2.96 15.25 -13.19
C PRO A 13 -2.91 14.63 -14.59
N HIS A 14 -2.23 15.28 -15.53
CA HIS A 14 -2.09 14.80 -16.92
C HIS A 14 -0.75 14.12 -17.17
N SER A 15 0.07 13.93 -16.14
CA SER A 15 1.40 13.31 -16.28
C SER A 15 1.29 11.85 -16.72
N ASP A 16 2.20 11.45 -17.61
CA ASP A 16 2.31 10.04 -18.04
C ASP A 16 2.74 9.12 -16.88
N TRP A 17 3.36 9.67 -15.82
CA TRP A 17 3.70 8.92 -14.61
C TRP A 17 2.47 8.39 -13.87
N LEU A 18 1.29 8.94 -14.14
CA LEU A 18 0.03 8.49 -13.53
C LEU A 18 -0.69 7.42 -14.37
N VAL A 19 -0.13 7.02 -15.49
CA VAL A 19 -0.65 5.89 -16.27
C VAL A 19 -0.16 4.61 -15.61
N ASP A 20 -1.09 3.74 -15.22
CA ASP A 20 -0.78 2.50 -14.53
C ASP A 20 -0.29 1.40 -15.49
N ARG A 21 0.06 0.24 -14.94
CA ARG A 21 0.55 -0.91 -15.70
C ARG A 21 -0.50 -1.53 -16.64
N THR A 22 -1.78 -1.13 -16.52
CA THR A 22 -2.84 -1.55 -17.43
C THR A 22 -3.09 -0.53 -18.56
N GLY A 23 -2.33 0.59 -18.56
CA GLY A 23 -2.48 1.65 -19.54
C GLY A 23 -3.57 2.67 -19.21
N THR A 24 -4.08 2.66 -17.98
CA THR A 24 -5.15 3.56 -17.53
C THR A 24 -4.57 4.75 -16.77
N LEU A 25 -5.02 5.97 -17.13
CA LEU A 25 -4.68 7.17 -16.36
C LEU A 25 -5.40 7.13 -15.01
N THR A 26 -4.62 7.28 -13.94
CA THR A 26 -5.10 7.24 -12.56
C THR A 26 -4.68 8.50 -11.80
N VAL A 27 -4.97 8.56 -10.51
CA VAL A 27 -4.55 9.69 -9.66
C VAL A 27 -3.25 9.39 -8.89
N ALA A 28 -2.79 8.14 -8.92
CA ALA A 28 -1.55 7.73 -8.26
C ALA A 28 -1.05 6.42 -8.84
N THR A 29 0.27 6.24 -8.82
CA THR A 29 0.94 5.00 -9.21
C THR A 29 2.12 4.72 -8.29
N THR A 30 2.50 3.45 -8.20
CA THR A 30 3.71 3.01 -7.52
C THR A 30 4.62 2.29 -8.51
N ASP A 31 5.86 2.75 -8.62
CA ASP A 31 6.88 2.13 -9.47
C ASP A 31 7.94 1.45 -8.61
N PRO A 32 7.90 0.11 -8.47
CA PRO A 32 8.89 -0.62 -7.68
C PRO A 32 10.30 -0.57 -8.29
N ALA A 33 10.42 -0.41 -9.61
CA ALA A 33 11.70 -0.39 -10.28
C ALA A 33 12.55 0.82 -9.87
N THR A 34 11.91 1.96 -9.61
CA THR A 34 12.57 3.19 -9.17
C THR A 34 12.27 3.53 -7.71
N SER A 35 11.51 2.70 -7.01
CA SER A 35 11.05 2.93 -5.63
C SER A 35 10.42 4.31 -5.48
N THR A 36 9.48 4.64 -6.36
CA THR A 36 8.83 5.94 -6.39
C THR A 36 7.32 5.79 -6.42
N VAL A 37 6.64 6.58 -5.60
CA VAL A 37 5.19 6.77 -5.63
C VAL A 37 4.91 8.11 -6.31
N TYR A 38 4.07 8.10 -7.32
CA TYR A 38 3.61 9.31 -8.01
C TYR A 38 2.18 9.61 -7.59
N LEU A 39 1.94 10.84 -7.18
CA LEU A 39 0.62 11.32 -6.77
C LEU A 39 0.24 12.52 -7.62
N SER A 40 -1.03 12.58 -8.04
CA SER A 40 -1.54 13.79 -8.68
C SER A 40 -1.51 14.96 -7.68
N ASP A 41 -1.01 16.11 -8.10
CA ASP A 41 -0.99 17.30 -7.26
C ASP A 41 -2.38 17.92 -7.04
N SER A 42 -3.41 17.40 -7.71
CA SER A 42 -4.81 17.76 -7.47
C SER A 42 -5.42 17.07 -6.25
N LEU A 43 -4.73 16.05 -5.69
CA LEU A 43 -5.21 15.31 -4.52
C LEU A 43 -5.07 16.17 -3.26
N GLU A 44 -6.10 16.14 -2.40
CA GLU A 44 -6.08 16.84 -1.13
C GLU A 44 -7.00 16.16 -0.10
N GLY A 45 -6.80 16.50 1.18
CA GLY A 45 -7.68 16.08 2.26
C GLY A 45 -7.71 14.57 2.48
N GLU A 46 -8.89 14.08 2.85
CA GLU A 46 -9.10 12.66 3.18
C GLU A 46 -8.86 11.75 1.97
N PHE A 47 -9.20 12.23 0.78
CA PHE A 47 -8.96 11.44 -0.44
C PHE A 47 -7.47 11.26 -0.72
N LEU A 48 -6.66 12.30 -0.51
CA LEU A 48 -5.20 12.17 -0.62
C LEU A 48 -4.67 11.14 0.38
N LEU A 49 -5.13 11.20 1.63
CA LEU A 49 -4.70 10.24 2.65
C LEU A 49 -5.07 8.81 2.26
N HIS A 50 -6.30 8.60 1.80
CA HIS A 50 -6.79 7.29 1.35
C HIS A 50 -5.93 6.74 0.20
N VAL A 51 -5.67 7.57 -0.80
CA VAL A 51 -4.85 7.20 -1.97
C VAL A 51 -3.42 6.87 -1.54
N LEU A 52 -2.84 7.69 -0.67
CA LEU A 52 -1.47 7.46 -0.18
C LEU A 52 -1.37 6.14 0.58
N ILE A 53 -2.34 5.82 1.44
CA ILE A 53 -2.35 4.54 2.16
C ILE A 53 -2.40 3.37 1.17
N HIS A 54 -3.23 3.46 0.13
CA HIS A 54 -3.30 2.45 -0.92
C HIS A 54 -1.93 2.25 -1.59
N GLU A 55 -1.28 3.34 -1.99
CA GLU A 55 0.02 3.26 -2.66
C GLU A 55 1.13 2.76 -1.72
N LEU A 56 1.09 3.12 -0.43
CA LEU A 56 2.02 2.58 0.55
C LEU A 56 1.83 1.07 0.74
N GLY A 57 0.62 0.56 0.54
CA GLY A 57 0.36 -0.87 0.49
C GLY A 57 1.18 -1.55 -0.60
N HIS A 58 1.21 -1.00 -1.82
CA HIS A 58 2.07 -1.49 -2.90
C HIS A 58 3.55 -1.45 -2.51
N CYS A 59 3.98 -0.38 -1.85
CA CYS A 59 5.37 -0.26 -1.40
C CYS A 59 5.75 -1.37 -0.43
N ILE A 60 4.88 -1.71 0.51
CA ILE A 60 5.11 -2.79 1.48
C ILE A 60 5.18 -4.13 0.78
N LEU A 61 4.24 -4.42 -0.11
CA LEU A 61 4.23 -5.67 -0.86
C LEU A 61 5.52 -5.86 -1.66
N ALA A 62 6.02 -4.80 -2.28
CA ALA A 62 7.27 -4.84 -3.02
C ALA A 62 8.50 -4.94 -2.11
N SER A 63 8.55 -4.13 -1.04
CA SER A 63 9.73 -4.00 -0.17
C SER A 63 10.03 -5.28 0.63
N TYR A 64 9.00 -6.04 1.00
CA TYR A 64 9.13 -7.24 1.81
C TYR A 64 8.95 -8.53 1.01
N SER A 65 9.01 -8.45 -0.31
CA SER A 65 8.86 -9.61 -1.23
C SER A 65 7.54 -10.35 -1.08
N LEU A 66 6.49 -9.65 -0.63
CA LEU A 66 5.16 -10.23 -0.43
C LEU A 66 4.44 -10.49 -1.76
N LEU A 67 4.88 -9.87 -2.86
CA LEU A 67 4.37 -10.16 -4.19
C LEU A 67 4.63 -11.62 -4.57
N ASP A 68 5.74 -12.20 -4.12
CA ASP A 68 6.04 -13.61 -4.35
C ASP A 68 5.00 -14.52 -3.70
N ASP A 69 4.49 -14.13 -2.52
CA ASP A 69 3.42 -14.86 -1.85
C ASP A 69 2.12 -14.83 -2.65
N ILE A 70 1.77 -13.66 -3.19
CA ILE A 70 0.60 -13.52 -4.06
C ILE A 70 0.74 -14.42 -5.29
N HIS A 71 1.93 -14.43 -5.91
CA HIS A 71 2.21 -15.22 -7.11
C HIS A 71 2.12 -16.72 -6.86
N ARG A 72 2.33 -17.16 -5.62
CA ARG A 72 2.16 -18.57 -5.25
C ARG A 72 0.72 -18.93 -4.91
N MET A 73 -0.09 -17.96 -4.48
CA MET A 73 -1.44 -18.23 -3.99
C MET A 73 -2.52 -18.16 -5.06
N VAL A 74 -2.31 -17.41 -6.13
CA VAL A 74 -3.29 -17.21 -7.19
C VAL A 74 -2.68 -17.41 -8.56
N TYR A 75 -3.52 -17.69 -9.57
CA TYR A 75 -3.08 -17.82 -10.95
C TYR A 75 -2.58 -16.48 -11.50
N PRO A 76 -1.64 -16.49 -12.49
CA PRO A 76 -1.05 -15.26 -13.03
C PRO A 76 -2.06 -14.22 -13.52
N GLU A 77 -3.19 -14.64 -14.06
CA GLU A 77 -4.25 -13.73 -14.52
C GLU A 77 -4.88 -12.92 -13.39
N TYR A 78 -4.72 -13.34 -12.12
CA TYR A 78 -5.28 -12.68 -10.95
C TYR A 78 -4.24 -11.94 -10.11
N TRP A 79 -2.96 -11.91 -10.51
CA TRP A 79 -1.90 -11.29 -9.70
C TRP A 79 -2.17 -9.80 -9.44
N ILE A 80 -2.49 -9.04 -10.48
CA ILE A 80 -2.76 -7.62 -10.36
C ILE A 80 -4.03 -7.38 -9.54
N GLU A 81 -5.08 -8.12 -9.82
CA GLU A 81 -6.35 -8.00 -9.11
C GLU A 81 -6.19 -8.27 -7.61
N MET A 82 -5.45 -9.29 -7.24
CA MET A 82 -5.21 -9.63 -5.83
C MET A 82 -4.37 -8.56 -5.14
N GLU A 83 -3.32 -8.06 -5.79
CA GLU A 83 -2.50 -6.98 -5.26
C GLU A 83 -3.34 -5.73 -5.00
N GLU A 84 -4.17 -5.34 -5.97
CA GLU A 84 -5.07 -4.20 -5.82
C GLU A 84 -6.10 -4.41 -4.72
N TRP A 85 -6.64 -5.63 -4.61
CA TRP A 85 -7.61 -5.95 -3.55
C TRP A 85 -7.00 -5.76 -2.16
N ILE A 86 -5.77 -6.22 -1.96
CA ILE A 86 -5.06 -6.07 -0.68
C ILE A 86 -4.85 -4.60 -0.35
N CYS A 87 -4.38 -3.81 -1.31
CA CYS A 87 -4.14 -2.38 -1.10
C CYS A 87 -5.44 -1.63 -0.83
N ASN A 88 -6.52 -1.99 -1.52
CA ASN A 88 -7.85 -1.42 -1.28
C ASN A 88 -8.38 -1.81 0.12
N PHE A 89 -8.17 -3.04 0.54
CA PHE A 89 -8.59 -3.49 1.86
C PHE A 89 -7.92 -2.65 2.95
N ILE A 90 -6.61 -2.45 2.86
CA ILE A 90 -5.87 -1.65 3.83
C ILE A 90 -6.34 -0.19 3.82
N ALA A 91 -6.52 0.40 2.63
CA ALA A 91 -6.94 1.79 2.50
C ALA A 91 -8.35 2.02 3.03
N ASN A 92 -9.26 1.05 2.85
CA ASN A 92 -10.65 1.18 3.26
C ASN A 92 -10.87 0.85 4.74
N TYR A 93 -10.13 -0.10 5.30
CA TYR A 93 -10.41 -0.67 6.62
C TYR A 93 -9.26 -0.62 7.61
N GLY A 94 -8.03 -0.37 7.14
CA GLY A 94 -6.85 -0.39 8.02
C GLY A 94 -6.97 0.61 9.16
N TRP A 95 -7.43 1.81 8.89
CA TRP A 95 -7.59 2.84 9.90
C TRP A 95 -8.58 2.42 10.98
N GLN A 96 -9.70 1.82 10.59
CA GLN A 96 -10.70 1.34 11.54
C GLN A 96 -10.12 0.23 12.42
N ILE A 97 -9.37 -0.70 11.83
CA ILE A 97 -8.73 -1.77 12.60
C ILE A 97 -7.80 -1.21 13.66
N PHE A 98 -6.94 -0.25 13.28
CA PHE A 98 -6.00 0.38 14.21
C PHE A 98 -6.70 1.19 15.30
N THR A 99 -7.69 1.99 14.95
CA THR A 99 -8.42 2.79 15.93
C THR A 99 -9.20 1.92 16.91
N ASP A 100 -9.82 0.87 16.45
CA ASP A 100 -10.53 -0.08 17.30
C ASP A 100 -9.56 -0.78 18.27
N ALA A 101 -8.39 -1.18 17.77
CA ALA A 101 -7.38 -1.79 18.61
C ALA A 101 -6.87 -0.83 19.71
N TYR A 102 -6.64 0.44 19.37
CA TYR A 102 -6.23 1.46 20.34
C TYR A 102 -7.32 1.74 21.38
N GLU A 103 -8.58 1.76 20.98
CA GLU A 103 -9.70 1.95 21.91
C GLU A 103 -9.79 0.80 22.91
N ILE A 104 -9.52 -0.43 22.45
CA ILE A 104 -9.57 -1.63 23.31
C ILE A 104 -8.40 -1.68 24.28
N LEU A 105 -7.19 -1.39 23.79
CA LEU A 105 -5.95 -1.60 24.56
C LEU A 105 -5.35 -0.32 25.16
N GLY A 106 -5.77 0.84 24.66
CA GLY A 106 -5.17 2.13 25.00
C GLY A 106 -3.91 2.43 24.19
N TYR A 107 -3.46 3.66 24.25
CA TYR A 107 -2.32 4.13 23.45
C TYR A 107 -0.97 3.51 23.85
N ASP A 108 -0.88 2.93 25.05
CA ASP A 108 0.34 2.25 25.52
C ASP A 108 0.63 0.95 24.76
N ALA A 109 -0.33 0.46 23.97
CA ALA A 109 -0.20 -0.77 23.18
C ALA A 109 0.38 -0.52 21.77
N LEU A 110 1.09 0.60 21.57
CA LEU A 110 1.67 0.96 20.27
C LEU A 110 2.91 0.14 19.90
N ASP A 111 3.38 -0.74 20.76
CA ASP A 111 4.53 -1.58 20.49
C ASP A 111 4.21 -2.58 19.39
N ILE A 112 5.02 -2.55 18.34
CA ILE A 112 4.90 -3.49 17.24
C ILE A 112 5.45 -4.84 17.66
N LEU A 113 4.65 -5.90 17.52
CA LEU A 113 5.10 -7.26 17.81
C LEU A 113 6.21 -7.67 16.85
N PRO A 114 7.27 -8.34 17.35
CA PRO A 114 8.26 -8.93 16.46
C PRO A 114 7.62 -9.91 15.49
N TYR A 115 8.09 -9.87 14.25
CA TYR A 115 7.55 -10.70 13.16
C TYR A 115 7.54 -12.19 13.53
N GLU A 116 8.54 -12.67 14.24
CA GLU A 116 8.66 -14.07 14.65
C GLU A 116 7.53 -14.55 15.55
N LEU A 117 6.80 -13.63 16.18
CA LEU A 117 5.67 -13.99 17.05
C LEU A 117 4.38 -14.21 16.28
N GLU A 118 4.30 -13.81 15.01
CA GLU A 118 3.08 -13.96 14.22
C GLU A 118 2.66 -15.43 14.07
N ARG A 119 3.60 -16.35 14.02
CA ARG A 119 3.31 -17.79 13.95
C ARG A 119 2.55 -18.33 15.17
N LEU A 120 2.48 -17.56 16.25
CA LEU A 120 1.73 -17.91 17.46
C LEU A 120 0.27 -17.45 17.38
N ILE A 121 -0.08 -16.73 16.35
CA ILE A 121 -1.40 -16.14 16.15
C ILE A 121 -2.19 -17.03 15.18
N SER A 122 -3.40 -17.35 15.52
CA SER A 122 -4.27 -18.13 14.67
C SER A 122 -5.12 -17.25 13.73
#